data_b402fa0f8432031863d8208add3772ab
#
_entry.id   b402fa0f8432031863d8208add3772ab
#
_cell.length_a   1.000
_cell.length_b   1.000
_cell.length_c   1.000
_cell.angle_alpha   90.00
_cell.angle_beta   90.00
_cell.angle_gamma   90.00
#
_symmetry.space_group_name_H-M   'P 1'
#
loop_
_entity.id
_entity.type
_entity.pdbx_description
1 polymer ?
#
loop_
_entity_poly.entity_id
_entity_poly.type
_entity_poly.pdbx_seq_one_letter_code
_entity_poly.pdbx_strand_id
1 'polypeptide(L)'
;MLHQLGPDIWIADGPVISAIAGFHYPTRMAVIRLTDGTLVIWSPVTPSPELFDAIDALGTVGHVLAPNALHHLALPDWHLRYPTALIHPAPGLAEKRTDLVFSSDLRDAPHLAWAGEIDQIVVPNSIADEVVFFHKASGTVIFTDLLQNMPRGWYSGWRSIVARLDLMTGTTPRVPRKFRMALRARKAAEPISRVLDWPAERVLMAHGTPVTNDAQSYLRGAF
;
A
#
# COMPACT_ATOMS: atom_id res chain seq x y z
N MET A 1 11.09 -1.65 -12.94
CA MET A 1 10.68 -2.84 -13.75
C MET A 1 9.51 -3.50 -13.03
N LEU A 2 8.47 -3.93 -13.78
CA LEU A 2 7.29 -4.59 -13.23
C LEU A 2 7.59 -6.08 -13.00
N HIS A 3 7.27 -6.60 -11.81
CA HIS A 3 7.50 -8.00 -11.43
C HIS A 3 6.19 -8.65 -10.96
N GLN A 4 5.89 -9.84 -11.43
CA GLN A 4 4.73 -10.58 -10.97
C GLN A 4 4.96 -11.12 -9.54
N LEU A 5 4.06 -10.77 -8.61
CA LEU A 5 4.09 -11.22 -7.22
C LEU A 5 3.25 -12.49 -7.01
N GLY A 6 2.18 -12.62 -7.76
CA GLY A 6 1.23 -13.73 -7.71
C GLY A 6 0.25 -13.68 -8.88
N PRO A 7 -0.77 -14.55 -8.91
CA PRO A 7 -1.82 -14.48 -9.93
C PRO A 7 -2.45 -13.08 -9.98
N ASP A 8 -2.49 -12.48 -11.15
CA ASP A 8 -3.10 -11.18 -11.45
C ASP A 8 -2.67 -10.01 -10.56
N ILE A 9 -1.48 -10.10 -9.94
CA ILE A 9 -0.86 -9.02 -9.18
C ILE A 9 0.62 -8.88 -9.52
N TRP A 10 1.03 -7.65 -9.84
CA TRP A 10 2.42 -7.25 -10.12
C TRP A 10 2.82 -6.11 -9.19
N ILE A 11 4.11 -5.96 -8.97
CA ILE A 11 4.70 -4.88 -8.18
C ILE A 11 5.77 -4.15 -8.98
N ALA A 12 5.92 -2.86 -8.71
CA ALA A 12 7.04 -2.06 -9.18
C ALA A 12 7.59 -1.19 -8.06
N ASP A 13 8.90 -1.22 -7.89
CA ASP A 13 9.59 -0.30 -7.00
C ASP A 13 9.76 1.06 -7.68
N GLY A 14 9.50 2.11 -6.94
CA GLY A 14 9.72 3.49 -7.35
C GLY A 14 11.02 4.07 -6.77
N PRO A 15 11.25 5.37 -6.99
CA PRO A 15 12.41 6.06 -6.41
C PRO A 15 12.31 6.10 -4.89
N VAL A 16 13.46 6.18 -4.24
CA VAL A 16 13.54 6.43 -2.80
C VAL A 16 13.11 7.86 -2.52
N ILE A 17 12.16 8.05 -1.63
CA ILE A 17 11.70 9.36 -1.19
C ILE A 17 12.39 9.79 0.10
N SER A 18 12.70 11.08 0.21
CA SER A 18 13.25 11.68 1.42
C SER A 18 12.15 12.25 2.31
N ALA A 19 12.26 12.00 3.61
CA ALA A 19 11.36 12.52 4.63
C ALA A 19 12.11 13.37 5.66
N ILE A 20 11.42 13.78 6.72
CA ILE A 20 11.95 14.61 7.79
C ILE A 20 13.25 14.02 8.35
N ALA A 21 14.20 14.86 8.72
CA ALA A 21 15.48 14.54 9.34
C ALA A 21 16.36 13.60 8.49
N GLY A 22 16.16 13.56 7.16
CA GLY A 22 16.91 12.75 6.22
C GLY A 22 16.62 11.26 6.31
N PHE A 23 15.49 10.86 6.90
CA PHE A 23 14.94 9.54 6.70
C PHE A 23 14.54 9.39 5.23
N HIS A 24 14.73 8.20 4.69
CA HIS A 24 14.38 7.91 3.30
C HIS A 24 13.70 6.54 3.22
N TYR A 25 12.72 6.44 2.34
CA TYR A 25 11.86 5.27 2.22
C TYR A 25 11.90 4.72 0.80
N PRO A 26 12.07 3.41 0.63
CA PRO A 26 11.79 2.79 -0.66
C PRO A 26 10.31 2.94 -0.94
N THR A 27 9.92 3.12 -2.20
CA THR A 27 8.51 3.18 -2.58
C THR A 27 8.14 1.98 -3.44
N ARG A 28 6.91 1.53 -3.32
CA ARG A 28 6.38 0.42 -4.10
C ARG A 28 4.92 0.63 -4.40
N MET A 29 4.55 0.25 -5.62
CA MET A 29 3.17 0.16 -6.06
C MET A 29 2.79 -1.30 -6.38
N ALA A 30 1.50 -1.55 -6.46
CA ALA A 30 0.98 -2.77 -7.05
C ALA A 30 0.06 -2.45 -8.23
N VAL A 31 0.04 -3.37 -9.20
CA VAL A 31 -0.91 -3.42 -10.30
C VAL A 31 -1.72 -4.70 -10.11
N ILE A 32 -3.03 -4.58 -10.00
CA ILE A 32 -3.94 -5.71 -9.87
C ILE A 32 -4.82 -5.72 -11.12
N ARG A 33 -4.90 -6.85 -11.79
CA ARG A 33 -5.79 -7.04 -12.93
C ARG A 33 -7.06 -7.75 -12.47
N LEU A 34 -8.18 -7.11 -12.69
CA LEU A 34 -9.51 -7.67 -12.42
C LEU A 34 -9.90 -8.68 -13.50
N THR A 35 -10.90 -9.49 -13.22
CA THR A 35 -11.40 -10.53 -14.15
C THR A 35 -11.95 -9.98 -15.46
N ASP A 36 -12.40 -8.71 -15.48
CA ASP A 36 -12.83 -8.01 -16.69
C ASP A 36 -11.66 -7.40 -17.51
N GLY A 37 -10.41 -7.56 -17.04
CA GLY A 37 -9.20 -7.01 -17.66
C GLY A 37 -8.85 -5.58 -17.24
N THR A 38 -9.67 -4.95 -16.41
CA THR A 38 -9.39 -3.61 -15.86
C THR A 38 -8.26 -3.67 -14.84
N LEU A 39 -7.37 -2.67 -14.88
CA LEU A 39 -6.27 -2.56 -13.92
C LEU A 39 -6.61 -1.60 -12.78
N VAL A 40 -6.28 -2.05 -11.58
CA VAL A 40 -6.28 -1.26 -10.35
C VAL A 40 -4.85 -0.98 -9.94
N ILE A 41 -4.48 0.29 -9.88
CA ILE A 41 -3.15 0.75 -9.46
C ILE A 41 -3.22 1.12 -7.97
N TRP A 42 -2.53 0.38 -7.14
CA TRP A 42 -2.43 0.64 -5.71
C TRP A 42 -1.14 1.40 -5.38
N SER A 43 -1.24 2.50 -4.61
CA SER A 43 -0.09 3.30 -4.14
C SER A 43 0.89 3.68 -5.26
N PRO A 44 0.45 4.47 -6.26
CA PRO A 44 1.24 4.77 -7.44
C PRO A 44 2.58 5.41 -7.07
N VAL A 45 3.65 4.95 -7.72
CA VAL A 45 5.01 5.54 -7.60
C VAL A 45 5.28 6.52 -8.73
N THR A 46 6.32 7.34 -8.61
CA THR A 46 6.77 8.19 -9.71
C THR A 46 7.03 7.32 -10.94
N PRO A 47 6.33 7.55 -12.05
CA PRO A 47 6.39 6.67 -13.21
C PRO A 47 7.64 6.93 -14.07
N SER A 48 7.99 5.91 -14.89
CA SER A 48 8.85 6.07 -16.04
C SER A 48 8.08 5.64 -17.32
N PRO A 49 8.53 6.06 -18.52
CA PRO A 49 7.91 5.59 -19.77
C PRO A 49 7.81 4.07 -19.85
N GLU A 50 8.88 3.37 -19.49
CA GLU A 50 8.96 1.89 -19.53
C GLU A 50 7.98 1.23 -18.54
N LEU A 51 7.70 1.90 -17.41
CA LEU A 51 6.71 1.42 -16.46
C LEU A 51 5.30 1.54 -17.04
N PHE A 52 4.99 2.67 -17.66
CA PHE A 52 3.71 2.86 -18.32
C PHE A 52 3.51 1.86 -19.48
N ASP A 53 4.52 1.65 -20.32
CA ASP A 53 4.47 0.69 -21.43
C ASP A 53 4.19 -0.75 -20.91
N ALA A 54 4.87 -1.12 -19.82
CA ALA A 54 4.67 -2.42 -19.19
C ALA A 54 3.26 -2.59 -18.60
N ILE A 55 2.67 -1.52 -18.06
CA ILE A 55 1.30 -1.53 -17.52
C ILE A 55 0.27 -1.56 -18.65
N ASP A 56 0.46 -0.74 -19.69
CA ASP A 56 -0.42 -0.71 -20.86
C ASP A 56 -0.51 -2.09 -21.56
N ALA A 57 0.59 -2.87 -21.51
CA ALA A 57 0.62 -4.24 -22.02
C ALA A 57 -0.20 -5.23 -21.18
N LEU A 58 -0.53 -4.92 -19.91
CA LEU A 58 -1.34 -5.78 -19.04
C LEU A 58 -2.84 -5.55 -19.19
N GLY A 59 -3.28 -4.33 -19.53
CA GLY A 59 -4.70 -3.98 -19.64
C GLY A 59 -4.95 -2.49 -19.54
N THR A 60 -6.20 -2.13 -19.36
CA THR A 60 -6.64 -0.72 -19.26
C THR A 60 -6.67 -0.27 -17.80
N VAL A 61 -5.98 0.82 -17.47
CA VAL A 61 -6.03 1.40 -16.11
C VAL A 61 -7.39 2.06 -15.91
N GLY A 62 -8.20 1.48 -15.04
CA GLY A 62 -9.52 2.01 -14.67
C GLY A 62 -9.54 2.70 -13.30
N HIS A 63 -8.66 2.29 -12.38
CA HIS A 63 -8.68 2.76 -11.01
C HIS A 63 -7.29 3.02 -10.46
N VAL A 64 -7.12 4.12 -9.72
CA VAL A 64 -5.89 4.48 -9.01
C VAL A 64 -6.22 4.70 -7.54
N LEU A 65 -5.58 3.95 -6.64
CA LEU A 65 -5.87 3.97 -5.22
C LEU A 65 -4.77 4.68 -4.44
N ALA A 66 -5.16 5.68 -3.65
CA ALA A 66 -4.32 6.29 -2.63
C ALA A 66 -4.71 5.71 -1.25
N PRO A 67 -4.03 4.66 -0.78
CA PRO A 67 -4.47 3.86 0.36
C PRO A 67 -4.34 4.55 1.72
N ASN A 68 -3.66 5.68 1.80
CA ASN A 68 -3.65 6.59 2.93
C ASN A 68 -3.27 8.02 2.50
N ALA A 69 -3.36 8.99 3.41
CA ALA A 69 -3.08 10.40 3.13
C ALA A 69 -1.57 10.74 2.99
N LEU A 70 -0.68 9.75 2.99
CA LEU A 70 0.77 9.90 2.73
C LEU A 70 1.15 9.43 1.32
N HIS A 71 0.39 8.50 0.72
CA HIS A 71 0.65 7.89 -0.57
C HIS A 71 -0.10 8.58 -1.72
N HIS A 72 0.26 9.84 -2.00
CA HIS A 72 -0.46 10.66 -2.98
C HIS A 72 0.44 11.47 -3.93
N LEU A 73 1.77 11.41 -3.77
CA LEU A 73 2.69 12.33 -4.46
C LEU A 73 2.69 12.12 -5.98
N ALA A 74 2.56 10.89 -6.44
CA ALA A 74 2.58 10.57 -7.86
C ALA A 74 1.19 10.66 -8.55
N LEU A 75 0.10 10.90 -7.80
CA LEU A 75 -1.25 10.95 -8.38
C LEU A 75 -1.39 11.89 -9.59
N PRO A 76 -0.78 13.12 -9.60
CA PRO A 76 -0.89 14.00 -10.76
C PRO A 76 -0.35 13.40 -12.04
N ASP A 77 0.82 12.72 -11.98
CA ASP A 77 1.45 12.10 -13.16
C ASP A 77 0.58 10.96 -13.70
N TRP A 78 -0.02 10.17 -12.80
CA TRP A 78 -0.92 9.08 -13.18
C TRP A 78 -2.25 9.60 -13.74
N HIS A 79 -2.81 10.66 -13.17
CA HIS A 79 -4.02 11.30 -13.72
C HIS A 79 -3.76 11.89 -15.11
N LEU A 80 -2.60 12.51 -15.31
CA LEU A 80 -2.20 13.05 -16.62
C LEU A 80 -2.10 11.93 -17.68
N ARG A 81 -1.55 10.76 -17.31
CA ARG A 81 -1.37 9.63 -18.24
C ARG A 81 -2.69 8.88 -18.51
N TYR A 82 -3.52 8.73 -17.47
CA TYR A 82 -4.78 8.00 -17.52
C TYR A 82 -5.95 8.89 -17.06
N PRO A 83 -6.36 9.88 -17.87
CA PRO A 83 -7.34 10.90 -17.45
C PRO A 83 -8.74 10.34 -17.24
N THR A 84 -9.03 9.16 -17.77
CA THR A 84 -10.32 8.46 -17.58
C THR A 84 -10.33 7.53 -16.38
N ALA A 85 -9.15 7.24 -15.79
CA ALA A 85 -9.06 6.41 -14.59
C ALA A 85 -9.62 7.15 -13.37
N LEU A 86 -10.39 6.44 -12.56
CA LEU A 86 -10.99 6.96 -11.33
C LEU A 86 -9.96 6.92 -10.19
N ILE A 87 -9.74 8.04 -9.53
CA ILE A 87 -8.84 8.13 -8.38
C ILE A 87 -9.64 8.00 -7.10
N HIS A 88 -9.29 7.03 -6.27
CA HIS A 88 -9.97 6.73 -5.01
C HIS A 88 -9.07 7.10 -3.81
N PRO A 89 -9.43 8.14 -3.05
CA PRO A 89 -8.65 8.57 -1.90
C PRO A 89 -9.01 7.77 -0.65
N ALA A 90 -8.02 7.54 0.22
CA ALA A 90 -8.30 7.15 1.60
C ALA A 90 -8.92 8.33 2.37
N PRO A 91 -9.58 8.07 3.53
CA PRO A 91 -10.15 9.12 4.37
C PRO A 91 -9.15 10.24 4.68
N GLY A 92 -9.58 11.50 4.55
CA GLY A 92 -8.79 12.70 4.82
C GLY A 92 -7.84 13.13 3.69
N LEU A 93 -7.75 12.39 2.58
CA LEU A 93 -6.88 12.80 1.47
C LEU A 93 -7.53 13.85 0.58
N ALA A 94 -8.84 13.77 0.35
CA ALA A 94 -9.54 14.72 -0.50
C ALA A 94 -9.47 16.14 0.08
N GLU A 95 -9.56 16.29 1.39
CA GLU A 95 -9.41 17.57 2.10
C GLU A 95 -7.98 18.12 2.02
N LYS A 96 -6.98 17.24 1.91
CA LYS A 96 -5.56 17.60 1.80
C LYS A 96 -5.18 17.99 0.37
N ARG A 97 -5.81 17.41 -0.64
CA ARG A 97 -5.45 17.54 -2.06
C ARG A 97 -6.60 18.09 -2.88
N THR A 98 -6.98 19.33 -2.60
CA THR A 98 -8.05 20.05 -3.30
C THR A 98 -7.71 20.39 -4.77
N ASP A 99 -6.48 20.15 -5.17
CA ASP A 99 -5.96 20.30 -6.54
C ASP A 99 -6.26 19.11 -7.44
N LEU A 100 -6.76 17.98 -6.86
CA LEU A 100 -7.09 16.76 -7.59
C LEU A 100 -8.60 16.50 -7.58
N VAL A 101 -9.09 15.90 -8.66
CA VAL A 101 -10.45 15.42 -8.75
C VAL A 101 -10.46 13.95 -8.32
N PHE A 102 -11.18 13.68 -7.25
CA PHE A 102 -11.36 12.33 -6.74
C PHE A 102 -12.74 11.79 -7.10
N SER A 103 -12.82 10.45 -7.20
CA SER A 103 -14.06 9.71 -7.31
C SER A 103 -14.65 9.43 -5.92
N SER A 104 -14.98 8.19 -5.62
CA SER A 104 -15.47 7.79 -4.30
C SER A 104 -14.34 7.49 -3.32
N ASP A 105 -14.51 7.91 -2.06
CA ASP A 105 -13.60 7.56 -0.98
C ASP A 105 -13.50 6.04 -0.78
N LEU A 106 -12.30 5.59 -0.47
CA LEU A 106 -12.05 4.24 0.03
C LEU A 106 -12.67 4.10 1.42
N ARG A 107 -13.49 3.07 1.62
CA ARG A 107 -14.20 2.77 2.87
C ARG A 107 -14.05 1.29 3.20
N ASP A 108 -14.71 0.82 4.26
CA ASP A 108 -14.68 -0.61 4.66
C ASP A 108 -15.30 -1.53 3.59
N ALA A 109 -16.33 -1.05 2.89
CA ALA A 109 -16.90 -1.80 1.78
C ALA A 109 -16.08 -1.60 0.50
N PRO A 110 -15.73 -2.68 -0.22
CA PRO A 110 -15.06 -2.55 -1.51
C PRO A 110 -15.94 -1.83 -2.53
N HIS A 111 -15.31 -1.08 -3.42
CA HIS A 111 -16.00 -0.45 -4.55
C HIS A 111 -16.56 -1.53 -5.49
N LEU A 112 -17.71 -1.23 -6.13
CA LEU A 112 -18.40 -2.19 -6.99
C LEU A 112 -17.54 -2.77 -8.11
N ALA A 113 -16.59 -1.98 -8.64
CA ALA A 113 -15.70 -2.41 -9.72
C ALA A 113 -14.79 -3.59 -9.34
N TRP A 114 -14.45 -3.77 -8.06
CA TRP A 114 -13.61 -4.88 -7.60
C TRP A 114 -14.23 -5.69 -6.47
N ALA A 115 -15.54 -5.48 -6.21
CA ALA A 115 -16.28 -6.26 -5.23
C ALA A 115 -16.26 -7.75 -5.60
N GLY A 116 -15.88 -8.61 -4.63
CA GLY A 116 -15.71 -10.05 -4.86
C GLY A 116 -14.28 -10.47 -5.19
N GLU A 117 -13.43 -9.59 -5.72
CA GLU A 117 -12.04 -9.85 -6.08
C GLU A 117 -11.03 -9.26 -5.08
N ILE A 118 -11.33 -8.04 -4.58
CA ILE A 118 -10.52 -7.36 -3.58
C ILE A 118 -11.41 -6.98 -2.42
N ASP A 119 -11.08 -7.46 -1.23
CA ASP A 119 -11.65 -6.97 0.03
C ASP A 119 -10.80 -5.82 0.56
N GLN A 120 -11.40 -4.95 1.36
CA GLN A 120 -10.71 -3.81 1.96
C GLN A 120 -11.29 -3.47 3.32
N ILE A 121 -10.49 -2.79 4.15
CA ILE A 121 -10.91 -2.28 5.44
C ILE A 121 -10.08 -1.06 5.83
N VAL A 122 -10.71 -0.07 6.43
CA VAL A 122 -10.04 1.10 6.98
C VAL A 122 -9.55 0.79 8.39
N VAL A 123 -8.23 0.93 8.61
CA VAL A 123 -7.62 0.84 9.94
C VAL A 123 -7.39 2.26 10.46
N PRO A 124 -8.16 2.69 11.47
CA PRO A 124 -8.06 4.06 12.00
C PRO A 124 -6.74 4.34 12.68
N ASN A 125 -6.03 5.37 12.22
CA ASN A 125 -4.74 5.80 12.75
C ASN A 125 -4.66 7.32 12.79
N SER A 126 -4.14 7.91 13.88
CA SER A 126 -4.10 9.36 14.04
C SER A 126 -3.05 10.06 13.19
N ILE A 127 -2.06 9.33 12.62
CA ILE A 127 -1.12 9.87 11.64
C ILE A 127 -1.79 9.93 10.27
N ALA A 128 -2.35 8.81 9.82
CA ALA A 128 -3.12 8.68 8.59
C ALA A 128 -3.92 7.37 8.68
N ASP A 129 -5.23 7.46 8.51
CA ASP A 129 -6.05 6.26 8.36
C ASP A 129 -5.55 5.47 7.15
N GLU A 130 -5.38 4.16 7.31
CA GLU A 130 -4.86 3.29 6.25
C GLU A 130 -5.91 2.31 5.78
N VAL A 131 -6.12 2.24 4.47
CA VAL A 131 -6.95 1.21 3.86
C VAL A 131 -6.07 0.01 3.54
N VAL A 132 -6.33 -1.10 4.21
CA VAL A 132 -5.67 -2.39 3.98
C VAL A 132 -6.51 -3.19 3.01
N PHE A 133 -5.87 -3.84 2.04
CA PHE A 133 -6.55 -4.60 1.00
C PHE A 133 -6.20 -6.08 1.05
N PHE A 134 -7.10 -6.91 0.56
CA PHE A 134 -6.87 -8.33 0.35
C PHE A 134 -7.25 -8.71 -1.07
N HIS A 135 -6.25 -9.02 -1.89
CA HIS A 135 -6.47 -9.54 -3.25
C HIS A 135 -6.64 -11.05 -3.19
N LYS A 136 -7.87 -11.51 -3.47
CA LYS A 136 -8.28 -12.91 -3.25
C LYS A 136 -7.56 -13.90 -4.15
N ALA A 137 -7.45 -13.59 -5.46
CA ALA A 137 -6.85 -14.50 -6.43
C ALA A 137 -5.38 -14.85 -6.10
N SER A 138 -4.63 -13.91 -5.51
CA SER A 138 -3.24 -14.13 -5.11
C SER A 138 -3.06 -14.42 -3.62
N GLY A 139 -4.11 -14.37 -2.80
CA GLY A 139 -4.00 -14.48 -1.35
C GLY A 139 -3.11 -13.39 -0.73
N THR A 140 -3.06 -12.18 -1.33
CA THR A 140 -2.15 -11.12 -0.90
C THR A 140 -2.85 -10.08 -0.05
N VAL A 141 -2.39 -9.90 1.20
CA VAL A 141 -2.76 -8.78 2.05
C VAL A 141 -1.79 -7.62 1.79
N ILE A 142 -2.32 -6.41 1.58
CA ILE A 142 -1.56 -5.27 1.08
C ILE A 142 -1.64 -4.11 2.08
N PHE A 143 -0.48 -3.70 2.58
CA PHE A 143 -0.30 -2.60 3.53
C PHE A 143 0.55 -1.49 2.94
N THR A 144 0.37 -0.26 3.43
CA THR A 144 1.28 0.84 3.16
C THR A 144 2.27 1.05 4.32
N ASP A 145 1.87 1.81 5.32
CA ASP A 145 2.72 2.27 6.41
C ASP A 145 2.58 1.45 7.69
N LEU A 146 1.44 0.78 7.89
CA LEU A 146 1.20 -0.06 9.07
C LEU A 146 2.20 -1.22 9.17
N LEU A 147 2.71 -1.71 8.05
CA LEU A 147 3.81 -2.68 8.04
C LEU A 147 4.98 -2.15 7.23
N GLN A 148 6.18 -2.23 7.81
CA GLN A 148 7.42 -1.83 7.15
C GLN A 148 8.49 -2.90 7.38
N ASN A 149 9.24 -3.25 6.33
CA ASN A 149 10.33 -4.22 6.40
C ASN A 149 11.52 -3.77 5.58
N MET A 150 12.15 -2.68 6.02
CA MET A 150 13.39 -2.26 5.38
C MET A 150 14.55 -3.14 5.85
N PRO A 151 15.47 -3.51 4.94
CA PRO A 151 16.58 -4.40 5.29
C PRO A 151 17.52 -3.75 6.32
N ARG A 152 18.23 -4.59 7.07
CA ARG A 152 19.32 -4.11 7.92
C ARG A 152 20.34 -3.37 7.06
N GLY A 153 20.81 -2.21 7.56
CA GLY A 153 21.76 -1.37 6.80
C GLY A 153 21.12 -0.36 5.84
N TRP A 154 19.77 -0.34 5.72
CA TRP A 154 19.06 0.68 4.96
C TRP A 154 19.40 2.09 5.43
N TYR A 155 19.47 2.28 6.75
CA TYR A 155 19.91 3.53 7.38
C TYR A 155 21.32 3.39 7.96
N SER A 156 22.04 4.53 8.03
CA SER A 156 23.37 4.65 8.65
C SER A 156 23.35 5.67 9.79
N GLY A 157 24.41 5.65 10.62
CA GLY A 157 24.57 6.57 11.74
C GLY A 157 23.43 6.49 12.75
N TRP A 158 23.06 7.62 13.34
CA TRP A 158 22.00 7.71 14.36
C TRP A 158 20.61 7.28 13.82
N ARG A 159 20.37 7.45 12.51
CA ARG A 159 19.12 7.02 11.88
C ARG A 159 18.93 5.51 11.93
N SER A 160 20.01 4.74 11.87
CA SER A 160 19.91 3.27 11.98
C SER A 160 19.46 2.84 13.38
N ILE A 161 19.87 3.59 14.42
CA ILE A 161 19.46 3.34 15.80
C ILE A 161 17.95 3.65 15.95
N VAL A 162 17.53 4.81 15.47
CA VAL A 162 16.11 5.23 15.52
C VAL A 162 15.23 4.25 14.74
N ALA A 163 15.62 3.90 13.50
CA ALA A 163 14.83 2.98 12.67
C ALA A 163 14.70 1.58 13.30
N ARG A 164 15.75 1.09 13.96
CA ARG A 164 15.71 -0.17 14.71
C ARG A 164 14.82 -0.08 15.95
N LEU A 165 14.92 1.03 16.69
CA LEU A 165 14.06 1.26 17.86
C LEU A 165 12.58 1.43 17.45
N ASP A 166 12.32 2.05 16.31
CA ASP A 166 10.97 2.19 15.76
C ASP A 166 10.44 0.94 15.02
N LEU A 167 11.22 -0.16 14.99
CA LEU A 167 10.88 -1.43 14.33
C LEU A 167 10.69 -1.32 12.80
N MET A 168 11.27 -0.31 12.16
CA MET A 168 11.20 -0.11 10.71
C MET A 168 12.13 -1.05 9.94
N THR A 169 13.23 -1.50 10.59
CA THR A 169 14.24 -2.36 9.99
C THR A 169 14.40 -3.64 10.79
N GLY A 170 14.61 -4.76 10.11
CA GLY A 170 14.79 -6.04 10.79
C GLY A 170 14.74 -7.23 9.85
N THR A 171 14.68 -8.41 10.45
CA THR A 171 14.50 -9.68 9.72
C THR A 171 13.03 -10.06 9.56
N THR A 172 12.17 -9.43 10.33
CA THR A 172 10.72 -9.68 10.34
C THR A 172 10.01 -8.34 10.32
N PRO A 173 9.19 -8.05 9.32
CA PRO A 173 8.41 -6.81 9.25
C PRO A 173 7.52 -6.68 10.50
N ARG A 174 7.30 -5.44 10.93
CA ARG A 174 6.44 -5.15 12.10
C ARG A 174 5.71 -3.85 11.88
N VAL A 175 4.69 -3.63 12.69
CA VAL A 175 4.08 -2.31 12.83
C VAL A 175 5.12 -1.38 13.48
N PRO A 176 5.60 -0.32 12.79
CA PRO A 176 6.49 0.66 13.41
C PRO A 176 5.86 1.23 14.67
N ARG A 177 6.67 1.48 15.71
CA ARG A 177 6.16 1.94 17.01
C ARG A 177 5.37 3.23 16.89
N LYS A 178 5.80 4.16 16.02
CA LYS A 178 5.07 5.41 15.75
C LYS A 178 3.64 5.17 15.27
N PHE A 179 3.45 4.24 14.32
CA PHE A 179 2.13 3.88 13.82
C PHE A 179 1.33 3.06 14.83
N ARG A 180 1.99 2.17 15.58
CA ARG A 180 1.35 1.41 16.66
C ARG A 180 0.81 2.34 17.76
N MET A 181 1.57 3.35 18.18
CA MET A 181 1.13 4.34 19.16
C MET A 181 0.03 5.25 18.61
N ALA A 182 0.02 5.48 17.31
CA ALA A 182 -0.98 6.29 16.63
C ALA A 182 -2.28 5.52 16.30
N LEU A 183 -2.31 4.21 16.46
CA LEU A 183 -3.53 3.41 16.30
C LEU A 183 -4.58 3.90 17.30
N ARG A 184 -5.79 4.15 16.81
CA ARG A 184 -6.96 4.43 17.63
C ARG A 184 -7.48 3.11 18.21
N ALA A 185 -6.79 2.57 19.23
CA ALA A 185 -6.85 1.19 19.70
C ALA A 185 -8.27 0.59 19.76
N ARG A 186 -9.24 1.30 20.35
CA ARG A 186 -10.64 0.81 20.43
C ARG A 186 -11.32 0.69 19.07
N LYS A 187 -10.99 1.57 18.10
CA LYS A 187 -11.57 1.59 16.75
C LYS A 187 -10.81 0.69 15.78
N ALA A 188 -9.52 0.47 16.02
CA ALA A 188 -8.66 -0.33 15.16
C ALA A 188 -8.70 -1.84 15.48
N ALA A 189 -9.15 -2.23 16.68
CA ALA A 189 -9.12 -3.63 17.12
C ALA A 189 -9.94 -4.56 16.22
N GLU A 190 -11.16 -4.17 15.87
CA GLU A 190 -12.03 -4.97 14.99
C GLU A 190 -11.49 -5.00 13.56
N PRO A 191 -11.14 -3.87 12.89
CA PRO A 191 -10.49 -3.89 11.59
C PRO A 191 -9.25 -4.77 11.55
N ILE A 192 -8.34 -4.68 12.52
CA ILE A 192 -7.15 -5.52 12.58
C ILE A 192 -7.52 -7.00 12.72
N SER A 193 -8.49 -7.34 13.58
CA SER A 193 -8.96 -8.73 13.70
C SER A 193 -9.44 -9.29 12.37
N ARG A 194 -10.22 -8.51 11.61
CA ARG A 194 -10.69 -8.92 10.27
C ARG A 194 -9.55 -9.10 9.27
N VAL A 195 -8.54 -8.22 9.30
CA VAL A 195 -7.33 -8.39 8.47
C VAL A 195 -6.60 -9.68 8.81
N LEU A 196 -6.50 -10.02 10.10
CA LEU A 196 -5.85 -11.25 10.57
C LEU A 196 -6.63 -12.54 10.22
N ASP A 197 -7.94 -12.42 9.96
CA ASP A 197 -8.79 -13.53 9.53
C ASP A 197 -8.73 -13.80 8.01
N TRP A 198 -8.18 -12.89 7.20
CA TRP A 198 -7.98 -13.15 5.77
C TRP A 198 -6.97 -14.28 5.55
N PRO A 199 -7.23 -15.20 4.60
CA PRO A 199 -6.34 -16.33 4.32
C PRO A 199 -5.09 -15.86 3.55
N ALA A 200 -4.16 -15.23 4.26
CA ALA A 200 -2.96 -14.64 3.68
C ALA A 200 -1.94 -15.69 3.25
N GLU A 201 -1.64 -15.74 1.96
CA GLU A 201 -0.49 -16.45 1.39
C GLU A 201 0.72 -15.53 1.21
N ARG A 202 0.48 -14.24 1.05
CA ARG A 202 1.49 -13.19 0.85
C ARG A 202 1.12 -11.94 1.64
N VAL A 203 2.15 -11.21 2.06
CA VAL A 203 1.98 -9.84 2.59
C VAL A 203 2.83 -8.90 1.77
N LEU A 204 2.19 -7.93 1.15
CA LEU A 204 2.83 -6.85 0.43
C LEU A 204 2.83 -5.60 1.29
N MET A 205 3.92 -4.83 1.24
CA MET A 205 4.01 -3.51 1.87
C MET A 205 4.71 -2.52 0.95
N ALA A 206 4.35 -1.25 1.08
CA ALA A 206 4.95 -0.19 0.27
C ALA A 206 6.43 0.04 0.61
N HIS A 207 6.84 -0.28 1.85
CA HIS A 207 8.18 0.00 2.36
C HIS A 207 8.88 -1.26 2.83
N GLY A 208 9.65 -1.88 1.94
CA GLY A 208 10.48 -3.04 2.26
C GLY A 208 10.15 -4.32 1.50
N THR A 209 10.67 -5.45 1.98
CA THR A 209 10.57 -6.73 1.28
C THR A 209 9.23 -7.40 1.55
N PRO A 210 8.48 -7.82 0.52
CA PRO A 210 7.26 -8.61 0.70
C PRO A 210 7.52 -9.93 1.41
N VAL A 211 6.51 -10.45 2.10
CA VAL A 211 6.52 -11.78 2.72
C VAL A 211 5.76 -12.74 1.82
N THR A 212 6.43 -13.80 1.36
CA THR A 212 5.87 -14.80 0.43
C THR A 212 5.78 -16.20 1.03
N ASN A 213 6.28 -16.37 2.25
CA ASN A 213 6.20 -17.64 2.99
C ASN A 213 5.67 -17.36 4.41
N ASP A 214 4.89 -18.28 4.95
CA ASP A 214 4.31 -18.19 6.31
C ASP A 214 3.60 -16.85 6.60
N ALA A 215 2.98 -16.27 5.57
CA ALA A 215 2.36 -14.97 5.62
C ALA A 215 1.33 -14.82 6.75
N GLN A 216 0.51 -15.84 6.97
CA GLN A 216 -0.49 -15.84 8.04
C GLN A 216 0.15 -15.81 9.43
N SER A 217 1.19 -16.62 9.66
CA SER A 217 1.95 -16.61 10.92
C SER A 217 2.64 -15.27 11.14
N TYR A 218 3.21 -14.73 10.05
CA TYR A 218 3.83 -13.43 10.05
C TYR A 218 2.85 -12.31 10.46
N LEU A 219 1.66 -12.26 9.85
CA LEU A 219 0.65 -11.25 10.18
C LEU A 219 0.26 -11.30 11.66
N ARG A 220 -0.01 -12.48 12.20
CA ARG A 220 -0.34 -12.67 13.63
C ARG A 220 0.78 -12.24 14.56
N GLY A 221 2.04 -12.33 14.13
CA GLY A 221 3.19 -11.89 14.91
C GLY A 221 3.49 -10.40 14.79
N ALA A 222 2.94 -9.72 13.80
CA ALA A 222 3.18 -8.30 13.53
C ALA A 222 2.31 -7.38 14.39
N PHE A 223 1.10 -7.80 14.70
CA PHE A 223 0.11 -7.10 15.52
C PHE A 223 -0.02 -7.72 16.89
#